data_f1ed7759b2d3a572278c01f5050ec4fb
#
_entry.id   f1ed7759b2d3a572278c01f5050ec4fb
#
_cell.length_a   1.000
_cell.length_b   1.000
_cell.length_c   1.000
_cell.angle_alpha   90.00
_cell.angle_beta   90.00
_cell.angle_gamma   90.00
#
_symmetry.space_group_name_H-M   'P 1'
#
loop_
_entity.id
_entity.type
_entity.pdbx_description
1 polymer ?
#
loop_
_entity_poly.entity_id
_entity_poly.type
_entity_poly.pdbx_seq_one_letter_code
_entity_poly.pdbx_strand_id
1 'polypeptide(L)'
;LTDCSLELKPLNLFAGPNSSGKSTVLQALLTASDNVTEKKGKHGLKNRRTEASNFNDVRNFVTNAKSYEIGISYNGEEPTVLCFTPGDDSYQTTLVEQSADASSDLLGILGSDNLLYLPATRPGGAYVQPINPDSENKLGRNGEFVIDYYAKHRLEPLDAALILAPGTQTLEGQVNHQLDKLTGYRLVVETVGNNHYVKYETRSGKQLFPYHVGTGVSFITEVIIACFATPRGGMVITENPEIHLHPKAQADLIDFMAKVAKAGVQIIIESHSDHLFNGIRRLISQEKLALSDVSVYNFRQDGNGLTRAERVEFTPQGGIRSYIPGMFEQFDIDLDAILKL
;
A
#
# COMPACT_ATOMS: atom_id res chain seq x y z
N LEU A 1 0.45 1.98 19.63
CA LEU A 1 0.02 3.34 19.29
C LEU A 1 -0.87 3.88 20.41
N THR A 2 -0.62 5.09 20.86
CA THR A 2 -1.49 5.87 21.74
C THR A 2 -1.64 7.23 21.08
N ASP A 3 -2.87 7.71 20.92
CA ASP A 3 -3.20 9.02 20.33
C ASP A 3 -2.46 9.31 19.00
N CYS A 4 -2.66 8.45 18.01
CA CYS A 4 -2.07 8.63 16.70
C CYS A 4 -3.13 9.15 15.72
N SER A 5 -2.98 10.39 15.27
CA SER A 5 -3.82 10.99 14.23
C SER A 5 -2.98 11.25 12.99
N LEU A 6 -3.46 10.78 11.84
CA LEU A 6 -2.76 10.90 10.55
C LEU A 6 -3.68 11.56 9.54
N GLU A 7 -3.18 12.59 8.87
CA GLU A 7 -3.82 13.19 7.70
C GLU A 7 -3.28 12.53 6.44
N LEU A 8 -4.13 11.75 5.76
CA LEU A 8 -3.75 11.08 4.52
C LEU A 8 -3.96 11.99 3.32
N LYS A 9 -3.01 11.97 2.40
CA LYS A 9 -3.02 12.71 1.13
C LYS A 9 -3.15 11.73 -0.05
N PRO A 10 -3.24 12.19 -1.29
CA PRO A 10 -3.21 11.29 -2.45
C PRO A 10 -2.04 10.29 -2.45
N LEU A 11 -0.83 10.73 -2.07
CA LEU A 11 0.34 9.85 -1.92
C LEU A 11 0.85 9.89 -0.48
N ASN A 12 0.98 8.71 0.16
CA ASN A 12 1.41 8.59 1.55
C ASN A 12 2.58 7.62 1.66
N LEU A 13 3.60 7.99 2.43
CA LEU A 13 4.71 7.11 2.77
C LEU A 13 4.82 6.97 4.28
N PHE A 14 4.73 5.74 4.78
CA PHE A 14 5.00 5.37 6.15
C PHE A 14 6.40 4.78 6.24
N ALA A 15 7.30 5.51 6.88
CA ALA A 15 8.71 5.16 7.04
C ALA A 15 9.06 4.94 8.51
N GLY A 16 10.21 4.31 8.76
CA GLY A 16 10.73 4.08 10.11
C GLY A 16 11.24 2.66 10.31
N PRO A 17 11.87 2.37 11.46
CA PRO A 17 12.43 1.06 11.78
C PRO A 17 11.39 -0.07 11.78
N ASN A 18 11.86 -1.32 11.75
CA ASN A 18 10.99 -2.48 11.97
C ASN A 18 10.32 -2.39 13.34
N SER A 19 9.09 -2.91 13.42
CA SER A 19 8.28 -2.94 14.65
C SER A 19 7.95 -1.56 15.25
N SER A 20 8.10 -0.47 14.49
CA SER A 20 7.77 0.88 14.92
C SER A 20 6.27 1.22 14.87
N GLY A 21 5.42 0.29 14.42
CA GLY A 21 3.95 0.48 14.38
C GLY A 21 3.38 0.93 13.05
N LYS A 22 4.16 0.96 11.96
CA LYS A 22 3.68 1.28 10.61
C LYS A 22 2.54 0.34 10.18
N SER A 23 2.81 -0.96 10.18
CA SER A 23 1.82 -1.99 9.80
C SER A 23 0.61 -1.99 10.74
N THR A 24 0.75 -1.54 12.00
CA THR A 24 -0.38 -1.37 12.93
C THR A 24 -1.40 -0.35 12.40
N VAL A 25 -0.94 0.75 11.82
CA VAL A 25 -1.84 1.75 11.21
C VAL A 25 -2.52 1.17 9.97
N LEU A 26 -1.78 0.44 9.12
CA LEU A 26 -2.38 -0.22 7.95
C LEU A 26 -3.44 -1.23 8.37
N GLN A 27 -3.15 -2.06 9.37
CA GLN A 27 -4.10 -3.02 9.92
C GLN A 27 -5.32 -2.33 10.54
N ALA A 28 -5.14 -1.20 11.24
CA ALA A 28 -6.25 -0.42 11.76
C ALA A 28 -7.16 0.09 10.63
N LEU A 29 -6.58 0.62 9.55
CA LEU A 29 -7.34 1.08 8.38
C LEU A 29 -8.09 -0.06 7.68
N LEU A 30 -7.45 -1.22 7.50
CA LEU A 30 -8.08 -2.41 6.95
C LEU A 30 -9.22 -2.92 7.84
N THR A 31 -9.00 -2.95 9.16
CA THR A 31 -10.03 -3.34 10.14
C THR A 31 -11.20 -2.36 10.11
N ALA A 32 -10.94 -1.05 10.03
CA ALA A 32 -11.99 -0.05 9.91
C ALA A 32 -12.79 -0.25 8.61
N SER A 33 -12.10 -0.44 7.48
CA SER A 33 -12.74 -0.70 6.19
C SER A 33 -13.74 -1.87 6.26
N ASP A 34 -13.31 -3.01 6.79
CA ASP A 34 -14.18 -4.19 6.84
C ASP A 34 -15.36 -4.01 7.81
N ASN A 35 -15.19 -3.24 8.90
CA ASN A 35 -16.28 -3.02 9.87
C ASN A 35 -17.27 -1.92 9.47
N VAL A 36 -16.83 -0.87 8.73
CA VAL A 36 -17.75 0.19 8.29
C VAL A 36 -18.51 -0.15 7.01
N THR A 37 -17.96 -1.02 6.14
CA THR A 37 -18.59 -1.38 4.88
C THR A 37 -19.64 -2.49 5.01
N GLU A 38 -19.54 -3.34 6.04
CA GLU A 38 -20.50 -4.41 6.27
C GLU A 38 -21.58 -3.95 7.26
N LYS A 39 -22.79 -3.77 6.76
CA LYS A 39 -23.99 -3.25 7.50
C LYS A 39 -24.43 -4.02 8.75
N LYS A 40 -23.71 -5.06 9.19
CA LYS A 40 -24.08 -5.87 10.36
C LYS A 40 -22.85 -6.20 11.21
N GLY A 41 -22.38 -5.21 11.93
CA GLY A 41 -21.37 -5.23 12.96
C GLY A 41 -21.14 -6.50 13.77
N LYS A 42 -20.44 -7.48 13.19
CA LYS A 42 -20.00 -8.69 13.91
C LYS A 42 -18.62 -9.21 13.47
N HIS A 43 -17.85 -8.43 12.73
CA HIS A 43 -16.60 -9.00 12.23
C HIS A 43 -15.43 -8.84 13.22
N GLY A 44 -15.48 -7.88 14.12
CA GLY A 44 -14.40 -7.66 15.08
C GLY A 44 -13.05 -7.59 14.36
N LEU A 45 -12.07 -8.36 14.83
CA LEU A 45 -10.74 -8.49 14.21
C LEU A 45 -10.65 -9.57 13.13
N LYS A 46 -11.61 -10.48 13.04
CA LYS A 46 -11.66 -11.46 11.94
C LYS A 46 -12.11 -10.77 10.67
N ASN A 47 -11.17 -10.16 9.99
CA ASN A 47 -11.43 -9.55 8.71
C ASN A 47 -10.74 -10.33 7.57
N ARG A 48 -11.08 -9.96 6.34
CA ARG A 48 -10.60 -10.65 5.13
C ARG A 48 -9.13 -10.41 4.84
N ARG A 49 -8.52 -9.38 5.44
CA ARG A 49 -7.20 -8.84 5.04
C ARG A 49 -6.17 -8.85 6.15
N THR A 50 -6.55 -8.95 7.43
CA THR A 50 -5.60 -8.95 8.56
C THR A 50 -5.56 -10.32 9.26
N GLU A 51 -4.43 -10.62 9.92
CA GLU A 51 -4.23 -11.87 10.65
C GLU A 51 -4.52 -11.75 12.14
N ALA A 52 -4.88 -10.56 12.61
CA ALA A 52 -5.21 -10.35 14.01
C ALA A 52 -6.39 -11.25 14.40
N SER A 53 -6.18 -12.17 15.31
CA SER A 53 -7.17 -13.19 15.68
C SER A 53 -7.88 -12.89 16.99
N ASN A 54 -7.26 -12.12 17.87
CA ASN A 54 -7.82 -11.82 19.18
C ASN A 54 -7.43 -10.42 19.69
N PHE A 55 -8.15 -9.94 20.71
CA PHE A 55 -7.92 -8.63 21.32
C PHE A 55 -6.50 -8.47 21.88
N ASN A 56 -5.91 -9.53 22.42
CA ASN A 56 -4.58 -9.48 23.01
C ASN A 56 -3.49 -9.24 21.97
N ASP A 57 -3.69 -9.63 20.70
CA ASP A 57 -2.71 -9.42 19.62
C ASP A 57 -2.62 -7.95 19.22
N VAL A 58 -3.67 -7.17 19.43
CA VAL A 58 -3.77 -5.78 18.94
C VAL A 58 -3.79 -4.72 20.03
N ARG A 59 -4.09 -5.09 21.29
CA ARG A 59 -4.13 -4.15 22.40
C ARG A 59 -2.75 -3.54 22.66
N ASN A 60 -2.73 -2.31 23.17
CA ASN A 60 -1.51 -1.72 23.65
C ASN A 60 -1.03 -2.43 24.93
N PHE A 61 0.08 -3.16 24.85
CA PHE A 61 0.65 -3.91 25.97
C PHE A 61 1.24 -2.99 27.04
N VAL A 62 1.83 -1.85 26.65
CA VAL A 62 2.48 -0.93 27.57
C VAL A 62 1.46 -0.33 28.54
N THR A 63 0.30 0.05 28.03
CA THR A 63 -0.78 0.64 28.82
C THR A 63 -1.75 -0.40 29.39
N ASN A 64 -1.58 -1.69 29.04
CA ASN A 64 -2.53 -2.76 29.34
C ASN A 64 -3.98 -2.39 29.02
N ALA A 65 -4.16 -1.84 27.82
CA ALA A 65 -5.43 -1.29 27.36
C ALA A 65 -6.57 -2.31 27.46
N LYS A 66 -7.75 -1.85 27.90
CA LYS A 66 -8.98 -2.64 28.02
C LYS A 66 -9.91 -2.47 26.83
N SER A 67 -9.67 -1.43 26.05
CA SER A 67 -10.33 -1.14 24.77
C SER A 67 -9.34 -0.45 23.85
N TYR A 68 -9.66 -0.38 22.57
CA TYR A 68 -9.01 0.52 21.64
C TYR A 68 -10.05 1.08 20.66
N GLU A 69 -9.74 2.20 20.09
CA GLU A 69 -10.61 2.91 19.16
C GLU A 69 -9.91 3.18 17.84
N ILE A 70 -10.67 3.12 16.76
CA ILE A 70 -10.23 3.51 15.43
C ILE A 70 -11.23 4.56 14.94
N GLY A 71 -10.77 5.81 14.84
CA GLY A 71 -11.54 6.89 14.23
C GLY A 71 -11.11 7.07 12.77
N ILE A 72 -12.08 7.20 11.87
CA ILE A 72 -11.82 7.46 10.45
C ILE A 72 -12.79 8.51 9.94
N SER A 73 -12.28 9.47 9.18
CA SER A 73 -13.08 10.54 8.58
C SER A 73 -12.62 10.86 7.17
N TYR A 74 -13.48 11.47 6.38
CA TYR A 74 -13.22 11.92 5.03
C TYR A 74 -13.43 13.43 4.93
N ASN A 75 -12.48 14.15 4.32
CA ASN A 75 -12.55 15.59 4.05
C ASN A 75 -12.99 16.48 5.24
N GLY A 76 -12.60 16.13 6.47
CA GLY A 76 -12.94 16.93 7.67
C GLY A 76 -14.36 16.72 8.20
N GLU A 77 -15.05 15.69 7.74
CA GLU A 77 -16.31 15.23 8.34
C GLU A 77 -16.07 14.73 9.77
N GLU A 78 -17.15 14.65 10.57
CA GLU A 78 -17.09 14.01 11.88
C GLU A 78 -16.62 12.56 11.74
N PRO A 79 -15.65 12.10 12.54
CA PRO A 79 -15.11 10.78 12.42
C PRO A 79 -16.12 9.70 12.81
N THR A 80 -16.21 8.64 12.01
CA THR A 80 -16.81 7.39 12.43
C THR A 80 -15.80 6.69 13.35
N VAL A 81 -16.16 6.52 14.62
CA VAL A 81 -15.30 5.88 15.63
C VAL A 81 -15.81 4.46 15.88
N LEU A 82 -14.90 3.51 15.76
CA LEU A 82 -15.13 2.09 16.07
C LEU A 82 -14.45 1.77 17.39
N CYS A 83 -15.19 1.33 18.40
CA CYS A 83 -14.66 0.91 19.69
C CYS A 83 -14.64 -0.61 19.81
N PHE A 84 -13.51 -1.16 20.19
CA PHE A 84 -13.28 -2.61 20.32
C PHE A 84 -12.91 -2.99 21.74
N THR A 85 -13.53 -4.06 22.25
CA THR A 85 -13.25 -4.65 23.56
C THR A 85 -13.00 -6.15 23.44
N PRO A 86 -12.38 -6.79 24.45
CA PRO A 86 -12.33 -8.26 24.49
C PRO A 86 -13.75 -8.82 24.54
N GLY A 87 -14.01 -9.86 23.77
CA GLY A 87 -15.27 -10.62 23.84
C GLY A 87 -15.33 -11.53 25.06
N ASP A 88 -16.47 -12.21 25.24
CA ASP A 88 -16.71 -13.15 26.35
C ASP A 88 -15.73 -14.33 26.35
N ASP A 89 -15.23 -14.70 25.18
CA ASP A 89 -14.16 -15.67 25.01
C ASP A 89 -12.85 -14.90 24.73
N SER A 90 -11.76 -15.25 25.43
CA SER A 90 -10.45 -14.57 25.32
C SER A 90 -9.88 -14.52 23.90
N TYR A 91 -10.43 -15.30 22.98
CA TYR A 91 -10.07 -15.36 21.57
C TYR A 91 -10.95 -14.52 20.65
N GLN A 92 -11.97 -13.84 21.17
CA GLN A 92 -12.83 -12.99 20.38
C GLN A 92 -12.62 -11.52 20.72
N THR A 93 -12.70 -10.68 19.71
CA THR A 93 -12.77 -9.23 19.87
C THR A 93 -14.12 -8.76 19.38
N THR A 94 -14.80 -7.99 20.19
CA THR A 94 -16.13 -7.51 19.87
C THR A 94 -16.06 -6.04 19.50
N LEU A 95 -16.64 -5.66 18.37
CA LEU A 95 -16.99 -4.29 18.08
C LEU A 95 -18.17 -3.92 19.00
N VAL A 96 -17.96 -2.98 19.91
CA VAL A 96 -18.97 -2.63 20.90
C VAL A 96 -19.81 -1.45 20.46
N GLU A 97 -19.20 -0.49 19.78
CA GLU A 97 -19.86 0.75 19.42
C GLU A 97 -19.30 1.31 18.11
N GLN A 98 -20.20 1.82 17.30
CA GLN A 98 -19.89 2.69 16.16
C GLN A 98 -20.60 4.01 16.42
N SER A 99 -19.86 5.12 16.50
CA SER A 99 -20.38 6.43 16.91
C SER A 99 -21.42 7.02 15.96
N ALA A 100 -21.25 6.74 14.65
CA ALA A 100 -22.12 7.18 13.56
C ALA A 100 -21.95 6.27 12.33
N ASP A 101 -22.95 6.28 11.45
CA ASP A 101 -22.81 5.67 10.14
C ASP A 101 -21.73 6.40 9.32
N ALA A 102 -20.90 5.65 8.62
CA ALA A 102 -19.91 6.22 7.72
C ALA A 102 -20.60 6.95 6.56
N SER A 103 -20.03 8.08 6.13
CA SER A 103 -20.55 8.81 4.98
C SER A 103 -20.46 7.96 3.70
N SER A 104 -21.31 8.30 2.71
CA SER A 104 -21.33 7.61 1.42
C SER A 104 -19.96 7.68 0.71
N ASP A 105 -19.25 8.79 0.88
CA ASP A 105 -17.94 9.00 0.28
C ASP A 105 -16.89 8.13 0.95
N LEU A 106 -16.89 8.07 2.29
CA LEU A 106 -16.02 7.18 3.05
C LEU A 106 -16.27 5.71 2.71
N LEU A 107 -17.55 5.28 2.64
CA LEU A 107 -17.93 3.94 2.22
C LEU A 107 -17.50 3.65 0.78
N GLY A 108 -17.57 4.67 -0.10
CA GLY A 108 -17.09 4.56 -1.48
C GLY A 108 -15.60 4.26 -1.58
N ILE A 109 -14.76 4.87 -0.75
CA ILE A 109 -13.31 4.66 -0.74
C ILE A 109 -12.93 3.32 -0.09
N LEU A 110 -13.57 3.00 1.03
CA LEU A 110 -13.25 1.82 1.84
C LEU A 110 -13.88 0.53 1.31
N GLY A 111 -14.79 0.61 0.34
CA GLY A 111 -15.44 -0.56 -0.24
C GLY A 111 -14.45 -1.62 -0.72
N SER A 112 -14.84 -2.90 -0.65
CA SER A 112 -14.00 -4.05 -0.98
C SER A 112 -13.39 -3.97 -2.39
N ASP A 113 -14.13 -3.34 -3.31
CA ASP A 113 -13.70 -3.16 -4.70
C ASP A 113 -12.79 -1.95 -4.91
N ASN A 114 -12.77 -1.02 -3.99
CA ASN A 114 -12.08 0.26 -4.11
C ASN A 114 -10.84 0.36 -3.22
N LEU A 115 -10.73 -0.48 -2.18
CA LEU A 115 -9.55 -0.58 -1.34
C LEU A 115 -8.81 -1.88 -1.65
N LEU A 116 -7.64 -1.79 -2.27
CA LEU A 116 -6.78 -2.93 -2.58
C LEU A 116 -5.55 -2.93 -1.67
N TYR A 117 -5.20 -4.11 -1.16
CA TYR A 117 -4.08 -4.30 -0.24
C TYR A 117 -3.09 -5.33 -0.76
N LEU A 118 -1.82 -4.98 -0.75
CA LEU A 118 -0.69 -5.86 -1.07
C LEU A 118 0.29 -5.89 0.12
N PRO A 119 0.30 -6.96 0.92
CA PRO A 119 1.26 -7.12 2.02
C PRO A 119 2.69 -7.35 1.53
N ALA A 120 3.65 -7.23 2.44
CA ALA A 120 5.04 -7.58 2.17
C ALA A 120 5.23 -9.07 1.81
N THR A 121 4.35 -9.92 2.32
CA THR A 121 4.37 -11.38 2.14
C THR A 121 3.64 -11.88 0.87
N ARG A 122 3.37 -10.98 -0.10
CA ARG A 122 2.72 -11.37 -1.35
C ARG A 122 3.48 -12.49 -2.07
N PRO A 123 2.77 -13.37 -2.82
CA PRO A 123 3.37 -14.62 -3.35
C PRO A 123 4.52 -14.42 -4.33
N GLY A 124 4.50 -13.31 -5.11
CA GLY A 124 5.52 -13.07 -6.13
C GLY A 124 5.48 -14.07 -7.28
N GLY A 125 6.65 -14.44 -7.78
CA GLY A 125 6.89 -15.05 -9.07
C GLY A 125 6.59 -16.53 -9.25
N ALA A 126 5.47 -17.05 -8.81
CA ALA A 126 5.08 -18.40 -9.19
C ALA A 126 4.70 -18.48 -10.69
N TYR A 127 5.14 -19.55 -11.35
CA TYR A 127 4.83 -19.80 -12.76
C TYR A 127 3.35 -20.13 -12.97
N VAL A 128 2.75 -20.87 -12.03
CA VAL A 128 1.34 -21.24 -12.04
C VAL A 128 0.62 -20.43 -10.96
N GLN A 129 -0.41 -19.71 -11.36
CA GLN A 129 -1.21 -18.86 -10.49
C GLN A 129 -2.66 -19.36 -10.43
N PRO A 130 -3.32 -19.33 -9.27
CA PRO A 130 -4.68 -19.81 -9.13
C PRO A 130 -5.69 -18.86 -9.78
N ILE A 131 -6.84 -19.42 -10.17
CA ILE A 131 -8.04 -18.65 -10.49
C ILE A 131 -8.76 -18.32 -9.18
N ASN A 132 -9.20 -17.08 -9.05
CA ASN A 132 -9.98 -16.62 -7.91
C ASN A 132 -11.36 -17.31 -7.87
N PRO A 133 -11.66 -18.11 -6.84
CA PRO A 133 -12.97 -18.75 -6.70
C PRO A 133 -14.01 -17.77 -6.14
N ASP A 134 -13.59 -16.64 -5.57
CA ASP A 134 -14.44 -15.66 -4.90
C ASP A 134 -14.30 -14.30 -5.59
N SER A 135 -15.43 -13.78 -6.07
CA SER A 135 -15.46 -12.46 -6.71
C SER A 135 -15.42 -11.28 -5.73
N GLU A 136 -15.66 -11.52 -4.44
CA GLU A 136 -15.76 -10.45 -3.45
C GLU A 136 -14.39 -9.86 -3.05
N ASN A 137 -13.29 -10.59 -3.27
CA ASN A 137 -11.93 -10.10 -3.03
C ASN A 137 -11.11 -10.17 -4.32
N LYS A 138 -11.03 -9.06 -5.05
CA LYS A 138 -10.41 -8.99 -6.39
C LYS A 138 -8.99 -9.54 -6.43
N LEU A 139 -8.17 -9.21 -5.45
CA LEU A 139 -6.74 -9.55 -5.46
C LEU A 139 -6.39 -10.67 -4.49
N GLY A 140 -7.36 -11.15 -3.71
CA GLY A 140 -7.10 -12.07 -2.62
C GLY A 140 -6.58 -11.36 -1.35
N ARG A 141 -6.29 -12.13 -0.32
CA ARG A 141 -5.82 -11.61 0.97
C ARG A 141 -4.38 -11.11 0.90
N ASN A 142 -3.53 -11.83 0.18
CA ASN A 142 -2.10 -11.58 0.07
C ASN A 142 -1.67 -11.21 -1.36
N GLY A 143 -2.61 -10.84 -2.23
CA GLY A 143 -2.32 -10.59 -3.64
C GLY A 143 -2.29 -11.86 -4.51
N GLU A 144 -2.69 -13.02 -3.97
CA GLU A 144 -2.64 -14.31 -4.66
C GLU A 144 -3.48 -14.38 -5.94
N PHE A 145 -4.43 -13.46 -6.12
CA PHE A 145 -5.29 -13.39 -7.31
C PHE A 145 -5.02 -12.18 -8.22
N VAL A 146 -3.92 -11.48 -8.02
CA VAL A 146 -3.53 -10.32 -8.86
C VAL A 146 -3.43 -10.73 -10.34
N ILE A 147 -2.86 -11.89 -10.62
CA ILE A 147 -2.71 -12.40 -11.99
C ILE A 147 -4.06 -12.83 -12.57
N ASP A 148 -4.95 -13.41 -11.77
CA ASP A 148 -6.31 -13.75 -12.20
C ASP A 148 -7.10 -12.49 -12.57
N TYR A 149 -7.05 -11.45 -11.73
CA TYR A 149 -7.66 -10.18 -12.05
C TYR A 149 -7.13 -9.62 -13.37
N TYR A 150 -5.81 -9.57 -13.53
CA TYR A 150 -5.20 -9.12 -14.78
C TYR A 150 -5.66 -9.94 -15.98
N ALA A 151 -5.65 -11.27 -15.90
CA ALA A 151 -6.04 -12.16 -17.00
C ALA A 151 -7.49 -11.93 -17.45
N LYS A 152 -8.41 -11.68 -16.49
CA LYS A 152 -9.83 -11.44 -16.77
C LYS A 152 -10.09 -10.07 -17.40
N HIS A 153 -9.36 -9.02 -16.94
CA HIS A 153 -9.65 -7.63 -17.28
C HIS A 153 -8.61 -6.99 -18.24
N ARG A 154 -7.59 -7.72 -18.67
CA ARG A 154 -6.45 -7.17 -19.41
C ARG A 154 -6.80 -6.39 -20.68
N LEU A 155 -7.87 -6.76 -21.36
CA LEU A 155 -8.31 -6.12 -22.61
C LEU A 155 -9.31 -4.97 -22.37
N GLU A 156 -9.74 -4.77 -21.13
CA GLU A 156 -10.66 -3.70 -20.78
C GLU A 156 -9.93 -2.35 -20.79
N PRO A 157 -10.61 -1.27 -21.25
CA PRO A 157 -10.08 0.07 -21.17
C PRO A 157 -10.05 0.56 -19.72
N LEU A 158 -9.00 1.27 -19.35
CA LEU A 158 -8.91 1.96 -18.06
C LEU A 158 -9.64 3.31 -18.10
N ASP A 159 -9.90 3.87 -16.90
CA ASP A 159 -10.31 5.27 -16.77
C ASP A 159 -9.31 6.19 -17.50
N ALA A 160 -9.82 7.21 -18.18
CA ALA A 160 -8.99 8.11 -18.97
C ALA A 160 -7.87 8.78 -18.16
N ALA A 161 -8.09 9.04 -16.85
CA ALA A 161 -7.09 9.61 -15.95
C ALA A 161 -5.94 8.64 -15.66
N LEU A 162 -6.18 7.33 -15.75
CA LEU A 162 -5.18 6.26 -15.52
C LEU A 162 -4.44 5.87 -16.81
N ILE A 163 -4.72 6.49 -17.95
CA ILE A 163 -3.97 6.29 -19.18
C ILE A 163 -2.66 7.10 -19.11
N LEU A 164 -1.63 6.48 -18.54
CA LEU A 164 -0.34 7.13 -18.31
C LEU A 164 0.63 6.97 -19.48
N ALA A 165 0.38 5.99 -20.35
CA ALA A 165 1.17 5.73 -21.55
C ALA A 165 0.36 6.02 -22.81
N PRO A 166 0.90 6.75 -23.82
CA PRO A 166 0.22 6.96 -25.08
C PRO A 166 0.14 5.68 -25.91
N GLY A 167 -0.86 5.60 -26.80
CA GLY A 167 -0.99 4.53 -27.77
C GLY A 167 -1.69 3.26 -27.28
N THR A 168 -2.05 3.17 -26.02
CA THR A 168 -2.84 2.05 -25.47
C THR A 168 -3.77 2.52 -24.37
N GLN A 169 -4.99 1.99 -24.32
CA GLN A 169 -5.99 2.33 -23.31
C GLN A 169 -6.33 1.13 -22.40
N THR A 170 -5.86 -0.07 -22.75
CA THR A 170 -6.18 -1.29 -22.02
C THR A 170 -5.28 -1.48 -20.79
N LEU A 171 -5.78 -2.23 -19.81
CA LEU A 171 -5.01 -2.64 -18.64
C LEU A 171 -3.68 -3.31 -19.07
N GLU A 172 -3.72 -4.24 -20.02
CA GLU A 172 -2.52 -4.94 -20.53
C GLU A 172 -1.48 -3.96 -21.09
N GLY A 173 -1.95 -3.01 -21.91
CA GLY A 173 -1.05 -2.03 -22.52
C GLY A 173 -0.40 -1.11 -21.49
N GLN A 174 -1.15 -0.63 -20.49
CA GLN A 174 -0.63 0.25 -19.45
C GLN A 174 0.31 -0.50 -18.50
N VAL A 175 -0.06 -1.72 -18.06
CA VAL A 175 0.78 -2.59 -17.22
C VAL A 175 2.09 -2.89 -17.94
N ASN A 176 2.04 -3.36 -19.20
CA ASN A 176 3.23 -3.72 -19.95
C ASN A 176 4.12 -2.54 -20.30
N HIS A 177 3.55 -1.37 -20.57
CA HIS A 177 4.35 -0.15 -20.72
C HIS A 177 5.13 0.20 -19.45
N GLN A 178 4.46 0.17 -18.30
CA GLN A 178 5.10 0.52 -17.03
C GLN A 178 6.12 -0.54 -16.60
N LEU A 179 5.80 -1.80 -16.79
CA LEU A 179 6.70 -2.92 -16.47
C LEU A 179 7.97 -2.91 -17.34
N ASP A 180 7.82 -2.68 -18.65
CA ASP A 180 8.98 -2.56 -19.57
C ASP A 180 9.88 -1.38 -19.20
N LYS A 181 9.29 -0.26 -18.77
CA LYS A 181 10.03 0.92 -18.32
C LYS A 181 10.85 0.66 -17.06
N LEU A 182 10.28 -0.06 -16.09
CA LEU A 182 10.93 -0.34 -14.80
C LEU A 182 11.93 -1.48 -14.87
N THR A 183 11.66 -2.50 -15.70
CA THR A 183 12.37 -3.78 -15.64
C THR A 183 12.93 -4.25 -16.98
N GLY A 184 12.45 -3.73 -18.10
CA GLY A 184 12.78 -4.22 -19.45
C GLY A 184 12.00 -5.46 -19.87
N TYR A 185 10.97 -5.86 -19.13
CA TYR A 185 10.14 -7.04 -19.42
C TYR A 185 8.68 -6.66 -19.65
N ARG A 186 7.94 -7.56 -20.29
CA ARG A 186 6.48 -7.52 -20.44
C ARG A 186 5.86 -8.77 -19.84
N LEU A 187 4.69 -8.64 -19.26
CA LEU A 187 3.93 -9.74 -18.70
C LEU A 187 3.15 -10.45 -19.81
N VAL A 188 3.27 -11.77 -19.86
CA VAL A 188 2.47 -12.66 -20.71
C VAL A 188 1.75 -13.65 -19.81
N VAL A 189 0.43 -13.73 -19.94
CA VAL A 189 -0.40 -14.66 -19.17
C VAL A 189 -1.23 -15.49 -20.12
N GLU A 190 -1.10 -16.82 -19.99
CA GLU A 190 -1.88 -17.82 -20.71
C GLU A 190 -2.80 -18.54 -19.71
N THR A 191 -4.10 -18.66 -20.02
CA THR A 191 -5.05 -19.40 -19.17
C THR A 191 -5.29 -20.78 -19.77
N VAL A 192 -5.01 -21.83 -19.01
CA VAL A 192 -5.24 -23.21 -19.41
C VAL A 192 -5.95 -23.97 -18.28
N GLY A 193 -7.15 -24.45 -18.53
CA GLY A 193 -7.99 -25.07 -17.50
C GLY A 193 -8.26 -24.10 -16.36
N ASN A 194 -7.95 -24.50 -15.14
CA ASN A 194 -8.18 -23.73 -13.93
C ASN A 194 -6.94 -22.99 -13.42
N ASN A 195 -5.97 -22.70 -14.27
CA ASN A 195 -4.74 -22.04 -13.88
C ASN A 195 -4.32 -20.98 -14.90
N HIS A 196 -3.60 -19.97 -14.41
CA HIS A 196 -2.87 -19.02 -15.22
C HIS A 196 -1.39 -19.37 -15.22
N TYR A 197 -0.78 -19.32 -16.39
CA TYR A 197 0.65 -19.56 -16.60
C TYR A 197 1.34 -18.24 -16.92
N VAL A 198 2.27 -17.84 -16.08
CA VAL A 198 2.96 -16.56 -16.15
C VAL A 198 4.29 -16.70 -16.83
N LYS A 199 4.56 -15.82 -17.78
CA LYS A 199 5.86 -15.65 -18.43
C LYS A 199 6.20 -14.18 -18.51
N TYR A 200 7.48 -13.88 -18.66
CA TYR A 200 7.99 -12.54 -18.90
C TYR A 200 8.70 -12.50 -20.26
N GLU A 201 8.30 -11.57 -21.11
CA GLU A 201 8.88 -11.39 -22.43
C GLU A 201 9.92 -10.27 -22.41
N THR A 202 11.11 -10.56 -22.92
CA THR A 202 12.16 -9.56 -23.13
C THR A 202 11.85 -8.69 -24.35
N ARG A 203 12.52 -7.55 -24.49
CA ARG A 203 12.44 -6.70 -25.69
C ARG A 203 12.84 -7.41 -26.99
N SER A 204 13.61 -8.51 -26.92
CA SER A 204 13.95 -9.35 -28.08
C SER A 204 12.90 -10.42 -28.39
N GLY A 205 11.77 -10.46 -27.68
CA GLY A 205 10.70 -11.44 -27.89
C GLY A 205 10.93 -12.80 -27.22
N LYS A 206 11.99 -12.96 -26.43
CA LYS A 206 12.23 -14.21 -25.70
C LYS A 206 11.35 -14.28 -24.44
N GLN A 207 10.54 -15.32 -24.31
CA GLN A 207 9.74 -15.59 -23.13
C GLN A 207 10.53 -16.40 -22.10
N LEU A 208 10.46 -15.98 -20.85
CA LEU A 208 11.14 -16.56 -19.70
C LEU A 208 10.13 -16.87 -18.59
N PHE A 209 10.37 -17.92 -17.85
CA PHE A 209 9.59 -18.23 -16.65
C PHE A 209 9.95 -17.27 -15.49
N PRO A 210 9.04 -17.03 -14.52
CA PRO A 210 9.29 -16.13 -13.40
C PRO A 210 10.58 -16.41 -12.63
N TYR A 211 10.95 -17.69 -12.48
CA TYR A 211 12.18 -18.10 -11.78
C TYR A 211 13.48 -17.90 -12.60
N HIS A 212 13.36 -17.51 -13.88
CA HIS A 212 14.50 -17.14 -14.74
C HIS A 212 14.68 -15.62 -14.89
N VAL A 213 13.81 -14.82 -14.28
CA VAL A 213 13.94 -13.36 -14.21
C VAL A 213 14.27 -12.96 -12.77
N GLY A 214 14.76 -11.74 -12.58
CA GLY A 214 14.98 -11.24 -11.22
C GLY A 214 13.68 -11.20 -10.41
N THR A 215 13.71 -11.65 -9.18
CA THR A 215 12.53 -11.73 -8.29
C THR A 215 11.74 -10.41 -8.22
N GLY A 216 12.44 -9.28 -8.25
CA GLY A 216 11.82 -7.95 -8.27
C GLY A 216 10.86 -7.72 -9.44
N VAL A 217 11.04 -8.38 -10.57
CA VAL A 217 10.14 -8.27 -11.74
C VAL A 217 8.74 -8.77 -11.38
N SER A 218 8.65 -9.91 -10.71
CA SER A 218 7.36 -10.49 -10.30
C SER A 218 6.67 -9.65 -9.23
N PHE A 219 7.41 -9.22 -8.21
CA PHE A 219 6.86 -8.40 -7.12
C PHE A 219 6.36 -7.04 -7.60
N ILE A 220 7.08 -6.38 -8.51
CA ILE A 220 6.65 -5.08 -9.04
C ILE A 220 5.47 -5.22 -10.01
N THR A 221 5.36 -6.35 -10.71
CA THR A 221 4.22 -6.64 -11.58
C THR A 221 2.90 -6.58 -10.80
N GLU A 222 2.86 -7.21 -9.62
CA GLU A 222 1.68 -7.21 -8.76
C GLU A 222 1.31 -5.77 -8.31
N VAL A 223 2.30 -4.97 -7.94
CA VAL A 223 2.08 -3.56 -7.54
C VAL A 223 1.54 -2.72 -8.69
N ILE A 224 2.10 -2.88 -9.90
CA ILE A 224 1.63 -2.15 -11.09
C ILE A 224 0.18 -2.53 -11.41
N ILE A 225 -0.14 -3.83 -11.39
CA ILE A 225 -1.51 -4.31 -11.64
C ILE A 225 -2.47 -3.75 -10.59
N ALA A 226 -2.15 -3.80 -9.29
CA ALA A 226 -2.99 -3.27 -8.23
C ALA A 226 -3.26 -1.76 -8.41
N CYS A 227 -2.24 -0.98 -8.77
CA CYS A 227 -2.41 0.45 -9.04
C CYS A 227 -3.40 0.73 -10.18
N PHE A 228 -3.37 -0.06 -11.25
CA PHE A 228 -4.30 0.12 -12.38
C PHE A 228 -5.65 -0.58 -12.17
N ALA A 229 -5.73 -1.60 -11.31
CA ALA A 229 -6.96 -2.31 -10.94
C ALA A 229 -7.84 -1.49 -9.99
N THR A 230 -7.25 -0.51 -9.30
CA THR A 230 -7.98 0.36 -8.36
C THR A 230 -8.70 1.45 -9.15
N PRO A 231 -10.00 1.61 -8.99
CA PRO A 231 -10.74 2.66 -9.68
C PRO A 231 -10.35 4.05 -9.14
N ARG A 232 -10.63 5.08 -9.93
CA ARG A 232 -10.50 6.45 -9.48
C ARG A 232 -11.38 6.70 -8.25
N GLY A 233 -10.84 7.37 -7.24
CA GLY A 233 -11.48 7.55 -5.93
C GLY A 233 -11.25 6.37 -4.97
N GLY A 234 -10.62 5.29 -5.42
CA GLY A 234 -10.24 4.17 -4.57
C GLY A 234 -8.85 4.34 -3.93
N MET A 235 -8.40 3.30 -3.22
CA MET A 235 -7.17 3.30 -2.43
C MET A 235 -6.34 2.03 -2.67
N VAL A 236 -5.03 2.21 -2.82
CA VAL A 236 -4.04 1.12 -2.80
C VAL A 236 -3.20 1.24 -1.54
N ILE A 237 -3.14 0.18 -0.78
CA ILE A 237 -2.19 0.02 0.33
C ILE A 237 -1.16 -1.02 -0.08
N THR A 238 0.11 -0.70 0.00
CA THR A 238 1.18 -1.64 -0.33
C THR A 238 2.33 -1.57 0.65
N GLU A 239 2.80 -2.74 1.09
CA GLU A 239 3.97 -2.88 1.94
C GLU A 239 5.18 -3.26 1.09
N ASN A 240 6.29 -2.57 1.32
CA ASN A 240 7.57 -2.79 0.65
C ASN A 240 7.42 -3.02 -0.88
N PRO A 241 6.80 -2.07 -1.62
CA PRO A 241 6.60 -2.24 -3.07
C PRO A 241 7.93 -2.30 -3.84
N GLU A 242 8.99 -1.81 -3.24
CA GLU A 242 10.35 -1.75 -3.81
C GLU A 242 11.18 -3.01 -3.59
N ILE A 243 10.64 -4.02 -2.92
CA ILE A 243 11.42 -5.22 -2.56
C ILE A 243 12.09 -5.85 -3.79
N HIS A 244 13.36 -6.18 -3.67
CA HIS A 244 14.20 -6.75 -4.73
C HIS A 244 14.42 -5.85 -5.97
N LEU A 245 14.03 -4.57 -5.94
CA LEU A 245 14.31 -3.63 -7.02
C LEU A 245 15.69 -2.96 -6.86
N HIS A 246 16.36 -2.77 -7.99
CA HIS A 246 17.55 -1.92 -8.03
C HIS A 246 17.19 -0.46 -7.68
N PRO A 247 18.07 0.32 -7.01
CA PRO A 247 17.80 1.70 -6.60
C PRO A 247 17.19 2.59 -7.68
N LYS A 248 17.66 2.50 -8.92
CA LYS A 248 17.08 3.25 -10.03
C LYS A 248 15.61 2.88 -10.27
N ALA A 249 15.27 1.60 -10.23
CA ALA A 249 13.89 1.15 -10.41
C ALA A 249 12.98 1.57 -9.25
N GLN A 250 13.51 1.67 -8.03
CA GLN A 250 12.79 2.22 -6.87
C GLN A 250 12.44 3.71 -7.08
N ALA A 251 13.39 4.50 -7.61
CA ALA A 251 13.13 5.90 -7.94
C ALA A 251 12.12 6.06 -9.10
N ASP A 252 12.15 5.17 -10.09
CA ASP A 252 11.16 5.17 -11.19
C ASP A 252 9.78 4.66 -10.72
N LEU A 253 9.73 3.78 -9.71
CA LEU A 253 8.49 3.31 -9.09
C LEU A 253 7.72 4.43 -8.41
N ILE A 254 8.39 5.26 -7.62
CA ILE A 254 7.70 6.38 -6.95
C ILE A 254 7.20 7.42 -7.95
N ASP A 255 7.90 7.61 -9.08
CA ASP A 255 7.41 8.45 -10.19
C ASP A 255 6.10 7.90 -10.80
N PHE A 256 6.00 6.60 -10.92
CA PHE A 256 4.78 5.92 -11.37
C PHE A 256 3.65 6.10 -10.35
N MET A 257 3.90 5.78 -9.08
CA MET A 257 2.90 5.89 -8.02
C MET A 257 2.38 7.31 -7.85
N ALA A 258 3.25 8.32 -7.96
CA ALA A 258 2.84 9.73 -7.92
C ALA A 258 1.90 10.10 -9.09
N LYS A 259 2.10 9.52 -10.28
CA LYS A 259 1.18 9.72 -11.41
C LYS A 259 -0.18 9.06 -11.17
N VAL A 260 -0.19 7.86 -10.61
CA VAL A 260 -1.42 7.14 -10.24
C VAL A 260 -2.17 7.92 -9.15
N ALA A 261 -1.45 8.45 -8.15
CA ALA A 261 -2.05 9.30 -7.12
C ALA A 261 -2.66 10.57 -7.71
N LYS A 262 -1.97 11.23 -8.64
CA LYS A 262 -2.49 12.40 -9.37
C LYS A 262 -3.69 12.07 -10.26
N ALA A 263 -3.79 10.84 -10.74
CA ALA A 263 -4.94 10.35 -11.49
C ALA A 263 -6.19 10.10 -10.60
N GLY A 264 -6.06 10.22 -9.29
CA GLY A 264 -7.16 10.15 -8.33
C GLY A 264 -7.29 8.81 -7.60
N VAL A 265 -6.24 8.00 -7.57
CA VAL A 265 -6.15 6.79 -6.73
C VAL A 265 -5.28 7.11 -5.52
N GLN A 266 -5.83 7.03 -4.31
CA GLN A 266 -5.05 7.24 -3.10
C GLN A 266 -4.06 6.09 -2.88
N ILE A 267 -2.79 6.42 -2.61
CA ILE A 267 -1.74 5.41 -2.41
C ILE A 267 -1.15 5.55 -1.01
N ILE A 268 -1.07 4.44 -0.30
CA ILE A 268 -0.38 4.32 0.98
C ILE A 268 0.73 3.28 0.83
N ILE A 269 1.95 3.72 1.10
CA ILE A 269 3.16 2.91 0.99
C ILE A 269 3.75 2.74 2.39
N GLU A 270 3.97 1.51 2.81
CA GLU A 270 4.89 1.20 3.91
C GLU A 270 6.23 0.81 3.31
N SER A 271 7.31 1.48 3.72
CA SER A 271 8.63 1.20 3.17
C SER A 271 9.77 1.56 4.12
N HIS A 272 10.91 0.91 3.91
CA HIS A 272 12.20 1.20 4.54
C HIS A 272 13.19 1.83 3.54
N SER A 273 12.74 2.17 2.32
CA SER A 273 13.61 2.65 1.25
C SER A 273 13.84 4.17 1.33
N ASP A 274 15.09 4.56 1.50
CA ASP A 274 15.55 5.93 1.30
C ASP A 274 15.38 6.40 -0.16
N HIS A 275 15.45 5.49 -1.13
CA HIS A 275 15.25 5.80 -2.54
C HIS A 275 13.82 6.23 -2.86
N LEU A 276 12.80 5.60 -2.22
CA LEU A 276 11.41 6.06 -2.35
C LEU A 276 11.23 7.43 -1.70
N PHE A 277 11.77 7.62 -0.50
CA PHE A 277 11.73 8.91 0.20
C PHE A 277 12.42 10.03 -0.59
N ASN A 278 13.66 9.80 -1.04
CA ASN A 278 14.40 10.76 -1.86
C ASN A 278 13.74 10.99 -3.22
N GLY A 279 13.06 9.98 -3.78
CA GLY A 279 12.23 10.11 -4.97
C GLY A 279 11.07 11.10 -4.78
N ILE A 280 10.37 11.04 -3.63
CA ILE A 280 9.34 12.03 -3.27
C ILE A 280 9.94 13.44 -3.20
N ARG A 281 11.06 13.63 -2.50
CA ARG A 281 11.75 14.94 -2.40
C ARG A 281 12.12 15.49 -3.78
N ARG A 282 12.65 14.64 -4.66
CA ARG A 282 12.96 14.99 -6.04
C ARG A 282 11.72 15.40 -6.84
N LEU A 283 10.60 14.67 -6.70
CA LEU A 283 9.35 15.02 -7.37
C LEU A 283 8.80 16.37 -6.91
N ILE A 284 8.88 16.68 -5.62
CA ILE A 284 8.52 17.98 -5.05
C ILE A 284 9.41 19.07 -5.67
N SER A 285 10.73 18.90 -5.64
CA SER A 285 11.69 19.89 -6.17
C SER A 285 11.54 20.15 -7.67
N GLN A 286 10.99 19.18 -8.41
CA GLN A 286 10.69 19.29 -9.85
C GLN A 286 9.26 19.77 -10.13
N GLU A 287 8.50 20.17 -9.11
CA GLU A 287 7.09 20.59 -9.22
C GLU A 287 6.16 19.54 -9.85
N LYS A 288 6.58 18.26 -9.82
CA LYS A 288 5.79 17.12 -10.32
C LYS A 288 4.82 16.56 -9.30
N LEU A 289 5.07 16.84 -8.02
CA LEU A 289 4.24 16.45 -6.87
C LEU A 289 4.05 17.68 -5.98
N ALA A 290 2.80 18.10 -5.78
CA ALA A 290 2.49 19.21 -4.90
C ALA A 290 2.63 18.80 -3.43
N LEU A 291 2.99 19.75 -2.56
CA LEU A 291 3.07 19.52 -1.11
C LEU A 291 1.71 19.15 -0.51
N SER A 292 0.62 19.62 -1.11
CA SER A 292 -0.77 19.25 -0.74
C SER A 292 -1.10 17.79 -1.01
N ASP A 293 -0.40 17.15 -1.95
CA ASP A 293 -0.76 15.84 -2.49
C ASP A 293 0.06 14.71 -1.87
N VAL A 294 0.96 15.05 -0.93
CA VAL A 294 1.84 14.07 -0.30
C VAL A 294 1.90 14.23 1.21
N SER A 295 1.91 13.11 1.91
CA SER A 295 2.29 13.04 3.33
C SER A 295 3.33 11.94 3.53
N VAL A 296 4.30 12.23 4.38
CA VAL A 296 5.29 11.26 4.83
C VAL A 296 5.29 11.27 6.35
N TYR A 297 5.20 10.10 6.95
CA TYR A 297 5.25 9.92 8.39
C TYR A 297 6.43 9.03 8.76
N ASN A 298 7.24 9.50 9.70
CA ASN A 298 8.27 8.71 10.33
C ASN A 298 7.74 8.10 11.62
N PHE A 299 7.73 6.77 11.69
CA PHE A 299 7.29 6.01 12.86
C PHE A 299 8.49 5.62 13.70
N ARG A 300 8.44 5.92 14.99
CA ARG A 300 9.47 5.53 15.95
C ARG A 300 8.86 5.13 17.30
N GLN A 301 9.58 4.31 18.04
CA GLN A 301 9.25 4.05 19.44
C GLN A 301 10.01 5.04 20.33
N ASP A 302 9.32 5.57 21.34
CA ASP A 302 9.96 6.35 22.39
C ASP A 302 10.64 5.42 23.42
N GLY A 303 11.33 6.03 24.41
CA GLY A 303 12.04 5.29 25.45
C GLY A 303 11.14 4.37 26.31
N ASN A 304 9.83 4.52 26.24
CA ASN A 304 8.84 3.71 26.94
C ASN A 304 8.22 2.63 26.04
N GLY A 305 8.68 2.50 24.79
CA GLY A 305 8.15 1.55 23.82
C GLY A 305 6.81 1.96 23.19
N LEU A 306 6.41 3.24 23.37
CA LEU A 306 5.21 3.76 22.72
C LEU A 306 5.56 4.29 21.32
N THR A 307 4.77 3.90 20.35
CA THR A 307 4.92 4.39 18.96
C THR A 307 4.42 5.81 18.82
N ARG A 308 5.22 6.62 18.15
CA ARG A 308 4.87 7.95 17.66
C ARG A 308 5.05 8.02 16.16
N ALA A 309 4.11 8.68 15.48
CA ALA A 309 4.17 9.00 14.06
C ALA A 309 4.42 10.51 13.93
N GLU A 310 5.54 10.88 13.35
CA GLU A 310 5.91 12.29 13.14
C GLU A 310 5.80 12.62 11.66
N ARG A 311 5.02 13.66 11.32
CA ARG A 311 4.91 14.14 9.95
C ARG A 311 6.20 14.81 9.51
N VAL A 312 6.66 14.45 8.32
CA VAL A 312 7.82 15.09 7.68
C VAL A 312 7.35 16.32 6.91
N GLU A 313 7.84 17.48 7.31
CA GLU A 313 7.54 18.74 6.64
C GLU A 313 8.57 19.05 5.56
N PHE A 314 8.09 19.26 4.32
CA PHE A 314 8.96 19.57 3.18
C PHE A 314 8.97 21.07 2.86
N THR A 315 10.09 21.54 2.30
CA THR A 315 10.16 22.81 1.61
C THR A 315 9.74 22.64 0.14
N PRO A 316 9.36 23.73 -0.57
CA PRO A 316 9.07 23.65 -2.00
C PRO A 316 10.20 23.10 -2.86
N GLN A 317 11.45 23.17 -2.38
CA GLN A 317 12.64 22.63 -3.03
C GLN A 317 12.91 21.17 -2.66
N GLY A 318 12.00 20.48 -1.96
CA GLY A 318 12.16 19.10 -1.53
C GLY A 318 13.09 18.89 -0.34
N GLY A 319 13.51 19.98 0.32
CA GLY A 319 14.25 19.91 1.59
C GLY A 319 13.31 19.51 2.75
N ILE A 320 13.89 19.06 3.87
CA ILE A 320 13.17 18.74 5.10
C ILE A 320 13.27 19.97 6.01
N ARG A 321 12.13 20.43 6.56
CA ARG A 321 12.10 21.61 7.46
C ARG A 321 12.63 21.34 8.85
N SER A 322 12.37 20.15 9.39
CA SER A 322 12.80 19.74 10.72
C SER A 322 13.50 18.40 10.65
N TYR A 323 14.69 18.37 11.25
CA TYR A 323 15.47 17.15 11.38
C TYR A 323 14.72 16.11 12.22
N ILE A 324 14.62 14.89 11.70
CA ILE A 324 14.03 13.76 12.40
C ILE A 324 15.13 12.71 12.59
N PRO A 325 15.64 12.54 13.82
CA PRO A 325 16.73 11.61 14.08
C PRO A 325 16.39 10.18 13.67
N GLY A 326 17.35 9.49 13.02
CA GLY A 326 17.20 8.10 12.58
C GLY A 326 16.39 7.92 11.31
N MET A 327 16.02 8.99 10.62
CA MET A 327 15.28 8.92 9.38
C MET A 327 16.22 9.03 8.16
N PHE A 328 16.56 7.88 7.54
CA PHE A 328 17.34 7.80 6.30
C PHE A 328 18.70 8.53 6.30
N GLU A 329 19.36 8.62 7.46
CA GLU A 329 20.62 9.34 7.64
C GLU A 329 21.86 8.47 7.45
N GLN A 330 21.69 7.14 7.41
CA GLN A 330 22.83 6.23 7.47
C GLN A 330 23.81 6.47 6.33
N PHE A 331 23.32 6.78 5.14
CA PHE A 331 24.18 7.11 4.00
C PHE A 331 25.05 8.36 4.25
N ASP A 332 24.46 9.41 4.83
CA ASP A 332 25.17 10.65 5.11
C ASP A 332 26.19 10.42 6.23
N ILE A 333 25.83 9.70 7.29
CA ILE A 333 26.72 9.29 8.39
C ILE A 333 27.92 8.49 7.87
N ASP A 334 27.66 7.51 7.00
CA ASP A 334 28.71 6.68 6.41
C ASP A 334 29.61 7.51 5.48
N LEU A 335 29.05 8.43 4.72
CA LEU A 335 29.79 9.31 3.83
C LEU A 335 30.69 10.28 4.62
N ASP A 336 30.18 10.90 5.67
CA ASP A 336 30.95 11.77 6.57
C ASP A 336 32.12 11.00 7.22
N ALA A 337 31.86 9.77 7.66
CA ALA A 337 32.87 8.90 8.22
C ALA A 337 33.96 8.51 7.20
N ILE A 338 33.58 8.24 5.93
CA ILE A 338 34.52 7.92 4.84
C ILE A 338 35.34 9.14 4.45
N LEU A 339 34.73 10.30 4.36
CA LEU A 339 35.37 11.55 3.94
C LEU A 339 36.12 12.24 5.10
N LYS A 340 35.92 11.76 6.35
CA LYS A 340 36.48 12.33 7.58
C LYS A 340 36.11 13.80 7.77
N LEU A 341 34.85 14.13 7.45
CA LEU A 341 34.28 15.46 7.64
C LEU A 341 33.84 15.68 9.09
#